data_1f176e6d1ef65975664c3bf31a72a4fe
#
_entry.id   1f176e6d1ef65975664c3bf31a72a4fe
#
_cell.length_a   1.000
_cell.length_b   1.000
_cell.length_c   1.000
_cell.angle_alpha   90.00
_cell.angle_beta   90.00
_cell.angle_gamma   90.00
#
_symmetry.space_group_name_H-M   'P 1'
#
loop_
_entity.id
_entity.type
_entity.pdbx_description
1 polymer ?
#
loop_
_entity_poly.entity_id
_entity_poly.type
_entity_poly.pdbx_seq_one_letter_code
_entity_poly.pdbx_strand_id
1 'polypeptide(L)'
;DWGFKGYVVSDCGGPALLVNAHKYVKTKEAAATLSIKAGLDLECGDDVYDAPLLNAYRQYMVTDADIDSAAYRVLRARMQLGLFDSGENNPYTKISPKVIGSKEHQKVALDAARECIVLLKNQNKMLPLDAKKIKSIAVVGINAGRSEFGDYSGLPVIAPVSILQGIKDRVGDTVKIVYAPWKSAVDGMELIQGASFPEGLKAE
;
A
#
# COMPACT_ATOMS: atom_id res chain seq x y z
N ASP A 1 20.69 0.88 17.91
CA ASP A 1 20.46 -0.52 17.59
C ASP A 1 19.37 -1.09 18.51
N TRP A 2 18.21 -1.41 17.92
CA TRP A 2 17.04 -1.91 18.66
C TRP A 2 17.04 -3.44 18.77
N GLY A 3 18.16 -4.09 18.48
CA GLY A 3 18.31 -5.55 18.54
C GLY A 3 17.56 -6.29 17.42
N PHE A 4 17.19 -5.60 16.34
CA PHE A 4 16.53 -6.21 15.19
C PHE A 4 17.41 -7.31 14.57
N LYS A 5 16.83 -8.48 14.35
CA LYS A 5 17.55 -9.68 13.88
C LYS A 5 17.18 -10.08 12.45
N GLY A 6 16.26 -9.37 11.80
CA GLY A 6 15.89 -9.57 10.40
C GLY A 6 16.90 -8.95 9.43
N TYR A 7 16.46 -8.76 8.21
CA TYR A 7 17.15 -7.98 7.20
C TYR A 7 16.35 -6.70 6.88
N VAL A 8 17.04 -5.70 6.37
CA VAL A 8 16.45 -4.41 5.99
C VAL A 8 16.37 -4.33 4.46
N VAL A 9 15.17 -4.07 3.96
CA VAL A 9 14.94 -3.79 2.53
C VAL A 9 14.55 -2.33 2.34
N SER A 10 15.02 -1.71 1.25
CA SER A 10 14.61 -0.34 0.92
C SER A 10 13.16 -0.26 0.46
N ASP A 11 12.59 0.93 0.50
CA ASP A 11 11.50 1.26 -0.42
C ASP A 11 12.00 1.19 -1.87
N CYS A 12 11.08 0.89 -2.82
CA CYS A 12 11.45 0.70 -4.21
C CYS A 12 12.08 1.97 -4.80
N GLY A 13 13.32 1.85 -5.33
CA GLY A 13 14.11 2.96 -5.83
C GLY A 13 14.65 3.91 -4.75
N GLY A 14 14.44 3.62 -3.45
CA GLY A 14 14.84 4.49 -2.35
C GLY A 14 16.31 4.92 -2.37
N PRO A 15 17.29 4.01 -2.49
CA PRO A 15 18.70 4.36 -2.56
C PRO A 15 19.06 5.30 -3.72
N ALA A 16 18.40 5.17 -4.87
CA ALA A 16 18.63 6.05 -6.03
C ALA A 16 18.23 7.52 -5.75
N LEU A 17 17.30 7.76 -4.81
CA LEU A 17 16.91 9.11 -4.42
C LEU A 17 18.05 9.90 -3.76
N LEU A 18 19.02 9.21 -3.14
CA LEU A 18 20.23 9.86 -2.60
C LEU A 18 21.01 10.62 -3.68
N VAL A 19 20.95 10.14 -4.93
CA VAL A 19 21.57 10.78 -6.09
C VAL A 19 20.58 11.69 -6.81
N ASN A 20 19.41 11.15 -7.18
CA ASN A 20 18.51 11.75 -8.15
C ASN A 20 17.71 12.91 -7.58
N ALA A 21 17.20 12.78 -6.36
CA ALA A 21 16.33 13.77 -5.71
C ALA A 21 17.06 14.57 -4.64
N HIS A 22 17.64 13.90 -3.65
CA HIS A 22 18.24 14.56 -2.49
C HIS A 22 19.62 15.15 -2.77
N LYS A 23 20.29 14.73 -3.87
CA LYS A 23 21.65 15.19 -4.23
C LYS A 23 22.66 15.04 -3.09
N TYR A 24 22.43 14.07 -2.19
CA TYR A 24 23.25 13.82 -1.03
C TYR A 24 24.62 13.24 -1.42
N VAL A 25 24.63 12.39 -2.44
CA VAL A 25 25.85 11.88 -3.07
C VAL A 25 25.81 12.13 -4.59
N LYS A 26 26.97 12.05 -5.23
CA LYS A 26 27.10 12.40 -6.66
C LYS A 26 26.91 11.22 -7.58
N THR A 27 27.17 9.99 -7.12
CA THR A 27 27.14 8.77 -7.95
C THR A 27 26.34 7.66 -7.31
N LYS A 28 25.87 6.74 -8.12
CA LYS A 28 25.16 5.54 -7.63
C LYS A 28 26.07 4.62 -6.83
N GLU A 29 27.36 4.56 -7.16
CA GLU A 29 28.37 3.81 -6.39
C GLU A 29 28.50 4.34 -4.96
N ALA A 30 28.50 5.66 -4.79
CA ALA A 30 28.52 6.30 -3.49
C ALA A 30 27.20 6.02 -2.72
N ALA A 31 26.06 6.04 -3.39
CA ALA A 31 24.77 5.67 -2.80
C ALA A 31 24.76 4.20 -2.34
N ALA A 32 25.23 3.27 -3.18
CA ALA A 32 25.37 1.86 -2.83
C ALA A 32 26.24 1.66 -1.59
N THR A 33 27.40 2.32 -1.59
CA THR A 33 28.35 2.26 -0.47
C THR A 33 27.75 2.74 0.84
N LEU A 34 27.07 3.89 0.83
CA LEU A 34 26.41 4.41 2.03
C LEU A 34 25.30 3.50 2.50
N SER A 35 24.47 3.02 1.60
CA SER A 35 23.32 2.18 1.92
C SER A 35 23.74 0.86 2.56
N ILE A 36 24.68 0.13 1.98
CA ILE A 36 25.14 -1.17 2.52
C ILE A 36 25.85 -1.00 3.85
N LYS A 37 26.69 0.03 4.00
CA LYS A 37 27.39 0.32 5.27
C LYS A 37 26.44 0.82 6.37
N ALA A 38 25.31 1.43 5.99
CA ALA A 38 24.25 1.78 6.94
C ALA A 38 23.40 0.57 7.36
N GLY A 39 23.58 -0.60 6.75
CA GLY A 39 22.88 -1.83 7.08
C GLY A 39 21.65 -2.11 6.23
N LEU A 40 21.54 -1.50 5.05
CA LEU A 40 20.57 -1.90 4.04
C LEU A 40 21.05 -3.20 3.38
N ASP A 41 20.26 -4.27 3.50
CA ASP A 41 20.65 -5.60 3.07
C ASP A 41 20.13 -5.96 1.68
N LEU A 42 19.02 -5.38 1.29
CA LEU A 42 18.36 -5.67 0.02
C LEU A 42 17.74 -4.38 -0.54
N GLU A 43 17.96 -4.12 -1.81
CA GLU A 43 17.28 -3.05 -2.52
C GLU A 43 16.01 -3.55 -3.20
N CYS A 44 14.95 -2.77 -3.15
CA CYS A 44 13.80 -2.89 -4.03
C CYS A 44 13.98 -1.92 -5.19
N GLY A 45 14.26 -2.43 -6.42
CA GLY A 45 14.28 -1.62 -7.63
C GLY A 45 15.55 -1.56 -8.45
N ASP A 46 16.46 -2.42 -8.43
CA ASP A 46 17.60 -2.68 -9.36
C ASP A 46 18.45 -1.47 -9.80
N ASP A 47 18.38 -0.34 -9.07
CA ASP A 47 19.03 0.89 -9.51
C ASP A 47 20.43 1.10 -8.94
N VAL A 48 20.69 0.59 -7.75
CA VAL A 48 21.89 0.90 -6.96
C VAL A 48 22.63 -0.36 -6.53
N TYR A 49 21.92 -1.45 -6.17
CA TYR A 49 22.55 -2.71 -5.75
C TYR A 49 22.85 -3.69 -6.89
N ASP A 50 22.69 -3.30 -8.13
CA ASP A 50 23.16 -4.02 -9.30
C ASP A 50 24.57 -3.56 -9.73
N ALA A 51 24.74 -3.07 -10.92
CA ALA A 51 26.03 -2.64 -11.45
C ALA A 51 26.75 -1.59 -10.58
N PRO A 52 26.09 -0.59 -9.98
CA PRO A 52 26.77 0.37 -9.13
C PRO A 52 27.40 -0.24 -7.87
N LEU A 53 26.74 -1.20 -7.21
CA LEU A 53 27.33 -1.88 -6.05
C LEU A 53 28.56 -2.71 -6.45
N LEU A 54 28.49 -3.43 -7.59
CA LEU A 54 29.62 -4.17 -8.13
C LEU A 54 30.78 -3.24 -8.47
N ASN A 55 30.51 -2.08 -9.04
CA ASN A 55 31.54 -1.07 -9.36
C ASN A 55 32.15 -0.49 -8.07
N ALA A 56 31.33 -0.22 -7.05
CA ALA A 56 31.81 0.23 -5.74
C ALA A 56 32.75 -0.80 -5.10
N TYR A 57 32.40 -2.08 -5.21
CA TYR A 57 33.26 -3.17 -4.74
C TYR A 57 34.60 -3.20 -5.48
N ARG A 58 34.59 -3.13 -6.83
CA ARG A 58 35.80 -3.09 -7.66
C ARG A 58 36.70 -1.87 -7.37
N GLN A 59 36.11 -0.78 -6.88
CA GLN A 59 36.80 0.43 -6.47
C GLN A 59 37.21 0.40 -4.98
N TYR A 60 37.06 -0.72 -4.30
CA TYR A 60 37.37 -0.89 -2.88
C TYR A 60 36.59 0.03 -1.94
N MET A 61 35.45 0.56 -2.36
CA MET A 61 34.54 1.36 -1.54
C MET A 61 33.70 0.49 -0.60
N VAL A 62 33.45 -0.76 -0.99
CA VAL A 62 32.70 -1.79 -0.25
C VAL A 62 33.63 -3.01 -0.08
N THR A 63 33.57 -3.64 1.08
CA THR A 63 34.37 -4.81 1.43
C THR A 63 33.57 -6.11 1.33
N ASP A 64 34.27 -7.25 1.29
CA ASP A 64 33.64 -8.58 1.39
C ASP A 64 32.78 -8.68 2.66
N ALA A 65 33.25 -8.15 3.78
CA ALA A 65 32.53 -8.19 5.05
C ALA A 65 31.20 -7.41 5.01
N ASP A 66 31.14 -6.30 4.27
CA ASP A 66 29.89 -5.54 4.07
C ASP A 66 28.87 -6.39 3.29
N ILE A 67 29.33 -7.02 2.19
CA ILE A 67 28.49 -7.86 1.33
C ILE A 67 28.06 -9.13 2.07
N ASP A 68 28.98 -9.82 2.71
CA ASP A 68 28.71 -11.05 3.47
C ASP A 68 27.72 -10.81 4.59
N SER A 69 27.83 -9.68 5.28
CA SER A 69 26.88 -9.30 6.35
C SER A 69 25.46 -9.12 5.83
N ALA A 70 25.28 -8.44 4.70
CA ALA A 70 23.99 -8.23 4.07
C ALA A 70 23.41 -9.56 3.55
N ALA A 71 24.22 -10.32 2.79
CA ALA A 71 23.85 -11.63 2.25
C ALA A 71 23.47 -12.62 3.37
N TYR A 72 24.25 -12.66 4.46
CA TYR A 72 23.96 -13.52 5.61
C TYR A 72 22.57 -13.24 6.20
N ARG A 73 22.21 -11.98 6.42
CA ARG A 73 20.89 -11.63 7.00
C ARG A 73 19.74 -12.03 6.08
N VAL A 74 19.87 -11.79 4.78
CA VAL A 74 18.87 -12.20 3.78
C VAL A 74 18.74 -13.72 3.68
N LEU A 75 19.87 -14.43 3.54
CA LEU A 75 19.88 -15.88 3.42
C LEU A 75 19.39 -16.58 4.70
N ARG A 76 19.75 -16.03 5.87
CA ARG A 76 19.25 -16.54 7.15
C ARG A 76 17.72 -16.48 7.22
N ALA A 77 17.12 -15.36 6.82
CA ALA A 77 15.67 -15.23 6.80
C ALA A 77 15.02 -16.25 5.84
N ARG A 78 15.61 -16.45 4.66
CA ARG A 78 15.14 -17.46 3.71
C ARG A 78 15.24 -18.88 4.25
N MET A 79 16.32 -19.20 4.97
CA MET A 79 16.48 -20.49 5.62
C MET A 79 15.43 -20.68 6.73
N GLN A 80 15.19 -19.67 7.56
CA GLN A 80 14.17 -19.71 8.61
C GLN A 80 12.75 -19.90 8.04
N LEU A 81 12.48 -19.41 6.85
CA LEU A 81 11.22 -19.60 6.13
C LEU A 81 11.12 -20.96 5.43
N GLY A 82 12.18 -21.78 5.46
CA GLY A 82 12.22 -23.08 4.80
C GLY A 82 12.25 -23.00 3.28
N LEU A 83 12.74 -21.88 2.69
CA LEU A 83 12.75 -21.70 1.23
C LEU A 83 13.76 -22.61 0.52
N PHE A 84 14.70 -23.21 1.24
CA PHE A 84 15.68 -24.17 0.74
C PHE A 84 15.31 -25.63 1.05
N ASP A 85 14.21 -25.84 1.81
CA ASP A 85 13.72 -27.15 2.17
C ASP A 85 12.83 -27.72 1.07
N SER A 86 12.60 -29.05 1.10
CA SER A 86 11.60 -29.64 0.23
C SER A 86 10.22 -29.09 0.58
N GLY A 87 9.37 -28.81 -0.43
CA GLY A 87 8.03 -28.28 -0.21
C GLY A 87 7.15 -29.12 0.73
N GLU A 88 7.45 -30.41 0.87
CA GLU A 88 6.74 -31.33 1.78
C GLU A 88 6.92 -30.95 3.25
N ASN A 89 8.09 -30.44 3.62
CA ASN A 89 8.44 -30.07 5.00
C ASN A 89 8.03 -28.64 5.36
N ASN A 90 7.70 -27.80 4.36
CA ASN A 90 7.28 -26.43 4.61
C ASN A 90 5.76 -26.37 4.82
N PRO A 91 5.24 -26.00 6.01
CA PRO A 91 3.81 -25.96 6.28
C PRO A 91 3.06 -24.93 5.41
N TYR A 92 3.73 -23.90 4.95
CA TYR A 92 3.12 -22.84 4.15
C TYR A 92 2.81 -23.27 2.71
N THR A 93 3.52 -24.26 2.16
CA THR A 93 3.25 -24.78 0.82
C THR A 93 1.90 -25.53 0.74
N LYS A 94 1.36 -25.91 1.88
CA LYS A 94 0.08 -26.61 1.99
C LYS A 94 -1.12 -25.66 2.05
N ILE A 95 -0.89 -24.36 2.14
CA ILE A 95 -1.96 -23.36 2.17
C ILE A 95 -2.55 -23.23 0.77
N SER A 96 -3.82 -23.60 0.63
CA SER A 96 -4.53 -23.50 -0.64
C SER A 96 -4.80 -22.04 -1.02
N PRO A 97 -4.64 -21.63 -2.28
CA PRO A 97 -5.09 -20.31 -2.76
C PRO A 97 -6.59 -20.04 -2.54
N LYS A 98 -7.40 -21.08 -2.31
CA LYS A 98 -8.83 -20.93 -2.00
C LYS A 98 -9.11 -20.21 -0.67
N VAL A 99 -8.10 -20.03 0.20
CA VAL A 99 -8.26 -19.24 1.42
C VAL A 99 -8.37 -17.74 1.15
N ILE A 100 -7.88 -17.28 -0.02
CA ILE A 100 -7.96 -15.87 -0.42
C ILE A 100 -9.42 -15.49 -0.58
N GLY A 101 -9.86 -14.45 0.15
CA GLY A 101 -11.25 -14.00 0.13
C GLY A 101 -12.24 -14.98 0.78
N SER A 102 -11.79 -15.95 1.57
CA SER A 102 -12.66 -16.83 2.34
C SER A 102 -13.56 -16.03 3.29
N LYS A 103 -14.62 -16.65 3.82
CA LYS A 103 -15.53 -16.01 4.77
C LYS A 103 -14.80 -15.52 6.02
N GLU A 104 -13.78 -16.27 6.45
CA GLU A 104 -12.93 -15.92 7.59
C GLU A 104 -12.10 -14.68 7.27
N HIS A 105 -11.48 -14.60 6.09
CA HIS A 105 -10.74 -13.42 5.64
C HIS A 105 -11.65 -12.19 5.46
N GLN A 106 -12.86 -12.39 4.92
CA GLN A 106 -13.85 -11.32 4.81
C GLN A 106 -14.25 -10.77 6.18
N LYS A 107 -14.42 -11.67 7.16
CA LYS A 107 -14.72 -11.27 8.54
C LYS A 107 -13.59 -10.44 9.14
N VAL A 108 -12.34 -10.88 8.98
CA VAL A 108 -11.17 -10.13 9.47
C VAL A 108 -11.09 -8.75 8.81
N ALA A 109 -11.30 -8.66 7.50
CA ALA A 109 -11.31 -7.39 6.77
C ALA A 109 -12.41 -6.45 7.27
N LEU A 110 -13.61 -6.98 7.52
CA LEU A 110 -14.73 -6.19 8.07
C LEU A 110 -14.45 -5.70 9.49
N ASP A 111 -13.90 -6.57 10.33
CA ASP A 111 -13.57 -6.20 11.71
C ASP A 111 -12.45 -5.15 11.74
N ALA A 112 -11.41 -5.30 10.92
CA ALA A 112 -10.36 -4.30 10.76
C ALA A 112 -10.92 -2.94 10.27
N ALA A 113 -11.82 -2.96 9.28
CA ALA A 113 -12.47 -1.73 8.80
C ALA A 113 -13.27 -1.02 9.91
N ARG A 114 -13.96 -1.78 10.76
CA ARG A 114 -14.69 -1.23 11.92
C ARG A 114 -13.76 -0.57 12.93
N GLU A 115 -12.63 -1.19 13.22
CA GLU A 115 -11.63 -0.63 14.14
C GLU A 115 -10.95 0.63 13.59
N CYS A 116 -10.85 0.75 12.26
CA CYS A 116 -10.25 1.92 11.60
C CYS A 116 -11.18 3.15 11.56
N ILE A 117 -12.49 2.99 11.78
CA ILE A 117 -13.44 4.11 11.70
C ILE A 117 -13.45 4.87 13.01
N VAL A 118 -13.05 6.14 12.95
CA VAL A 118 -12.99 7.04 14.12
C VAL A 118 -14.17 8.02 14.10
N LEU A 119 -14.96 8.04 15.17
CA LEU A 119 -16.06 8.98 15.34
C LEU A 119 -15.53 10.32 15.89
N LEU A 120 -15.27 11.28 15.00
CA LEU A 120 -14.70 12.59 15.37
C LEU A 120 -15.68 13.49 16.08
N LYS A 121 -16.98 13.38 15.77
CA LYS A 121 -18.02 14.23 16.35
C LYS A 121 -19.37 13.53 16.30
N ASN A 122 -20.11 13.58 17.40
CA ASN A 122 -21.46 13.04 17.48
C ASN A 122 -22.37 13.96 18.33
N GLN A 123 -22.75 15.10 17.73
CA GLN A 123 -23.65 16.05 18.37
C GLN A 123 -25.04 15.43 18.52
N ASN A 124 -25.68 15.69 19.66
CA ASN A 124 -27.00 15.19 19.99
C ASN A 124 -27.16 13.67 19.93
N LYS A 125 -26.04 12.93 20.01
CA LYS A 125 -26.02 11.45 19.92
C LYS A 125 -26.76 10.95 18.67
N MET A 126 -26.55 11.61 17.51
CA MET A 126 -27.20 11.25 16.26
C MET A 126 -26.80 9.87 15.76
N LEU A 127 -25.57 9.46 16.03
CA LEU A 127 -25.04 8.14 15.67
C LEU A 127 -24.96 7.22 16.91
N PRO A 128 -25.20 5.92 16.75
CA PRO A 128 -25.62 5.22 15.52
C PRO A 128 -27.04 5.55 15.11
N LEU A 129 -27.30 5.53 13.79
CA LEU A 129 -28.66 5.72 13.28
C LEU A 129 -29.55 4.53 13.68
N ASP A 130 -30.73 4.82 14.19
CA ASP A 130 -31.73 3.80 14.51
C ASP A 130 -32.70 3.61 13.32
N ALA A 131 -32.55 2.50 12.60
CA ALA A 131 -33.39 2.20 11.43
C ALA A 131 -34.89 2.15 11.75
N LYS A 132 -35.29 1.96 13.01
CA LYS A 132 -36.69 1.98 13.42
C LYS A 132 -37.27 3.42 13.53
N LYS A 133 -36.41 4.41 13.66
CA LYS A 133 -36.81 5.83 13.85
C LYS A 133 -36.64 6.66 12.59
N ILE A 134 -35.82 6.23 11.64
CA ILE A 134 -35.59 6.96 10.40
C ILE A 134 -36.46 6.40 9.27
N LYS A 135 -36.98 7.27 8.43
CA LYS A 135 -37.82 6.92 7.28
C LYS A 135 -37.07 6.91 5.97
N SER A 136 -36.04 7.72 5.88
CA SER A 136 -35.21 7.82 4.67
C SER A 136 -33.77 8.21 4.99
N ILE A 137 -32.86 7.80 4.11
CA ILE A 137 -31.45 8.19 4.11
C ILE A 137 -31.11 8.73 2.72
N ALA A 138 -30.55 9.94 2.67
CA ALA A 138 -29.92 10.46 1.47
C ALA A 138 -28.44 10.05 1.46
N VAL A 139 -28.02 9.34 0.42
CA VAL A 139 -26.62 8.98 0.16
C VAL A 139 -26.15 9.82 -1.01
N VAL A 140 -25.16 10.67 -0.78
CA VAL A 140 -24.73 11.66 -1.78
C VAL A 140 -23.25 11.46 -2.11
N GLY A 141 -22.90 11.61 -3.36
CA GLY A 141 -21.53 11.53 -3.85
C GLY A 141 -21.24 10.29 -4.67
N ILE A 142 -20.38 10.47 -5.66
CA ILE A 142 -20.03 9.43 -6.63
C ILE A 142 -19.38 8.20 -5.97
N ASN A 143 -18.53 8.43 -4.97
CA ASN A 143 -17.79 7.36 -4.29
C ASN A 143 -18.69 6.49 -3.39
N ALA A 144 -19.89 6.95 -3.07
CA ALA A 144 -20.83 6.12 -2.30
C ALA A 144 -21.30 4.89 -3.09
N GLY A 145 -21.42 5.01 -4.41
CA GLY A 145 -21.85 3.92 -5.30
C GLY A 145 -20.70 3.10 -5.90
N ARG A 146 -19.45 3.44 -5.60
CA ARG A 146 -18.27 2.79 -6.15
C ARG A 146 -17.46 2.12 -5.06
N SER A 147 -16.69 1.12 -5.45
CA SER A 147 -15.67 0.50 -4.62
C SER A 147 -14.34 0.71 -5.32
N GLU A 148 -13.53 1.59 -4.76
CA GLU A 148 -12.22 1.93 -5.31
C GLU A 148 -11.14 1.13 -4.60
N PHE A 149 -10.14 0.68 -5.36
CA PHE A 149 -8.99 -0.06 -4.87
C PHE A 149 -7.72 0.73 -5.17
N GLY A 150 -6.71 0.58 -4.32
CA GLY A 150 -5.41 1.20 -4.55
C GLY A 150 -4.64 0.53 -5.70
N ASP A 151 -3.61 1.21 -6.20
CA ASP A 151 -2.82 0.78 -7.36
C ASP A 151 -2.21 -0.62 -7.21
N TYR A 152 -1.86 -1.00 -5.99
CA TYR A 152 -1.29 -2.32 -5.69
C TYR A 152 -2.33 -3.38 -5.36
N SER A 153 -3.61 -3.05 -5.41
CA SER A 153 -4.67 -4.01 -5.15
C SER A 153 -4.81 -4.98 -6.32
N GLY A 154 -4.85 -6.28 -6.02
CA GLY A 154 -5.25 -7.27 -6.99
C GLY A 154 -6.75 -7.18 -7.30
N LEU A 155 -7.19 -7.92 -8.32
CA LEU A 155 -8.61 -8.05 -8.61
C LEU A 155 -9.32 -8.72 -7.43
N PRO A 156 -10.47 -8.20 -6.99
CA PRO A 156 -11.22 -8.79 -5.89
C PRO A 156 -11.74 -10.18 -6.27
N VAL A 157 -11.55 -11.14 -5.38
CA VAL A 157 -12.03 -12.53 -5.57
C VAL A 157 -13.55 -12.62 -5.39
N ILE A 158 -14.12 -11.66 -4.67
CA ILE A 158 -15.55 -11.51 -4.42
C ILE A 158 -15.99 -10.12 -4.86
N ALA A 159 -17.28 -9.99 -5.21
CA ALA A 159 -17.82 -8.69 -5.56
C ALA A 159 -17.68 -7.72 -4.36
N PRO A 160 -17.05 -6.54 -4.57
CA PRO A 160 -16.90 -5.56 -3.52
C PRO A 160 -18.24 -4.93 -3.15
N VAL A 161 -18.41 -4.61 -1.87
CA VAL A 161 -19.60 -3.94 -1.36
C VAL A 161 -19.32 -2.44 -1.27
N SER A 162 -20.05 -1.63 -2.04
CA SER A 162 -19.97 -0.16 -1.93
C SER A 162 -20.63 0.34 -0.65
N ILE A 163 -20.34 1.58 -0.25
CA ILE A 163 -20.99 2.23 0.91
C ILE A 163 -22.51 2.23 0.74
N LEU A 164 -22.99 2.58 -0.47
CA LEU A 164 -24.42 2.59 -0.80
C LEU A 164 -25.04 1.21 -0.64
N GLN A 165 -24.36 0.16 -1.14
CA GLN A 165 -24.86 -1.21 -1.04
C GLN A 165 -24.86 -1.67 0.42
N GLY A 166 -23.81 -1.41 1.18
CA GLY A 166 -23.72 -1.77 2.59
C GLY A 166 -24.82 -1.08 3.44
N ILE A 167 -25.18 0.18 3.12
CA ILE A 167 -26.30 0.85 3.77
C ILE A 167 -27.63 0.18 3.41
N LYS A 168 -27.86 -0.12 2.13
CA LYS A 168 -29.06 -0.86 1.67
C LYS A 168 -29.22 -2.19 2.37
N ASP A 169 -28.15 -2.99 2.39
CA ASP A 169 -28.14 -4.31 3.03
C ASP A 169 -28.44 -4.22 4.53
N ARG A 170 -27.97 -3.14 5.17
CA ARG A 170 -28.17 -2.94 6.62
C ARG A 170 -29.59 -2.53 6.99
N VAL A 171 -30.24 -1.70 6.21
CA VAL A 171 -31.57 -1.14 6.54
C VAL A 171 -32.71 -1.89 5.85
N GLY A 172 -32.43 -2.68 4.82
CA GLY A 172 -33.43 -3.38 4.01
C GLY A 172 -34.47 -2.42 3.41
N ASP A 173 -35.67 -2.94 3.18
CA ASP A 173 -36.77 -2.18 2.55
C ASP A 173 -37.51 -1.25 3.54
N THR A 174 -37.11 -1.24 4.80
CA THR A 174 -37.81 -0.46 5.85
C THR A 174 -37.49 1.03 5.82
N VAL A 175 -36.35 1.40 5.21
CA VAL A 175 -35.88 2.78 5.10
C VAL A 175 -35.67 3.14 3.64
N LYS A 176 -36.30 4.22 3.20
CA LYS A 176 -36.13 4.71 1.80
C LYS A 176 -34.72 5.22 1.60
N ILE A 177 -33.98 4.66 0.64
CA ILE A 177 -32.68 5.16 0.23
C ILE A 177 -32.82 6.04 -1.02
N VAL A 178 -32.33 7.27 -0.92
CA VAL A 178 -32.24 8.22 -2.05
C VAL A 178 -30.74 8.38 -2.36
N TYR A 179 -30.32 7.93 -3.54
CA TYR A 179 -28.95 8.11 -3.98
C TYR A 179 -28.86 9.22 -5.02
N ALA A 180 -27.98 10.18 -4.77
CA ALA A 180 -27.64 11.24 -5.70
C ALA A 180 -26.12 11.20 -5.97
N PRO A 181 -25.66 10.65 -7.11
CA PRO A 181 -24.27 10.78 -7.50
C PRO A 181 -24.00 12.25 -7.78
N TRP A 182 -23.15 12.87 -6.96
CA TRP A 182 -22.69 14.23 -7.23
C TRP A 182 -21.84 14.19 -8.50
N LYS A 183 -22.27 14.86 -9.54
CA LYS A 183 -21.39 15.06 -10.69
C LYS A 183 -20.29 16.03 -10.24
N SER A 184 -19.05 15.63 -10.41
CA SER A 184 -17.91 16.52 -10.20
C SER A 184 -18.08 17.74 -11.11
N ALA A 185 -17.71 18.94 -10.65
CA ALA A 185 -17.65 20.12 -11.49
C ALA A 185 -16.73 19.93 -12.72
N VAL A 186 -15.88 18.92 -12.69
CA VAL A 186 -14.98 18.54 -13.79
C VAL A 186 -15.50 17.36 -14.65
N ASP A 187 -16.70 16.83 -14.38
CA ASP A 187 -17.34 15.84 -15.26
C ASP A 187 -17.63 16.48 -16.62
N GLY A 188 -16.96 16.02 -17.66
CA GLY A 188 -17.02 16.57 -19.01
C GLY A 188 -15.90 17.57 -19.35
N MET A 189 -14.97 17.83 -18.45
CA MET A 189 -13.74 18.53 -18.77
C MET A 189 -12.70 17.51 -19.28
N GLU A 190 -12.15 17.78 -20.48
CA GLU A 190 -10.98 17.05 -20.95
C GLU A 190 -9.74 17.49 -20.13
N LEU A 191 -8.98 16.51 -19.64
CA LEU A 191 -7.66 16.74 -19.09
C LEU A 191 -6.77 17.26 -20.23
N ILE A 192 -6.49 18.54 -20.24
CA ILE A 192 -5.53 19.14 -21.19
C ILE A 192 -4.13 18.74 -20.71
N GLN A 193 -3.59 17.68 -21.29
CA GLN A 193 -2.20 17.28 -21.03
C GLN A 193 -1.28 18.32 -21.66
N GLY A 194 -0.42 18.92 -20.84
CA GLY A 194 0.64 19.84 -21.29
C GLY A 194 0.18 21.25 -21.67
N ALA A 195 -1.00 21.68 -21.25
CA ALA A 195 -1.42 23.05 -21.46
C ALA A 195 -0.69 24.03 -20.54
N SER A 196 -0.02 24.99 -21.13
CA SER A 196 0.23 26.26 -20.47
C SER A 196 -1.12 26.94 -20.22
N PHE A 197 -1.42 27.25 -18.95
CA PHE A 197 -2.59 28.06 -18.64
C PHE A 197 -2.51 29.40 -19.41
N PRO A 198 -3.62 29.90 -19.97
CA PRO A 198 -3.62 31.24 -20.54
C PRO A 198 -3.11 32.26 -19.51
N GLU A 199 -2.28 33.17 -19.92
CA GLU A 199 -1.82 34.28 -19.07
C GLU A 199 -3.06 34.97 -18.46
N GLY A 200 -3.19 34.92 -17.12
CA GLY A 200 -4.28 35.57 -16.40
C GLY A 200 -5.04 34.67 -15.42
N LEU A 201 -4.93 33.35 -15.46
CA LEU A 201 -5.47 32.47 -14.41
C LEU A 201 -4.46 32.36 -13.26
N LYS A 202 -4.71 33.09 -12.18
CA LYS A 202 -4.03 32.85 -10.89
C LYS A 202 -4.79 31.75 -10.16
N ALA A 203 -4.08 30.73 -9.67
CA ALA A 203 -4.62 29.83 -8.67
C ALA A 203 -4.87 30.66 -7.39
N GLU A 204 -6.12 30.74 -6.96
CA GLU A 204 -6.49 31.19 -5.62
C GLU A 204 -6.37 30.01 -4.64
#